data_b829a9f389278d127cdc651b82166662
#
_entry.id   b829a9f389278d127cdc651b82166662
#
_cell.length_a   1.000
_cell.length_b   1.000
_cell.length_c   1.000
_cell.angle_alpha   90.00
_cell.angle_beta   90.00
_cell.angle_gamma   90.00
#
_symmetry.space_group_name_H-M   'P 1'
#
loop_
_entity.id
_entity.type
_entity.pdbx_description
1 polymer ?
#
loop_
_entity_poly.entity_id
_entity_poly.type
_entity_poly.pdbx_seq_one_letter_code
_entity_poly.pdbx_strand_id
1 'polypeptide(L)'
;QTCALPISLDAPLARRRELAAAEGHVLRYAAELREGRLTVGLRSYGSDHPFAAARGTDNVVRFTTERYRERPLVVQGPGAGPEVTAAGVFAQLVALARALDR
;
A
#
# COMPACT_ATOMS: atom_id res chain seq x y z
N GLN A 1 7.34 8.79 11.44
CA GLN A 1 6.24 9.61 11.94
C GLN A 1 5.07 8.75 12.33
N THR A 2 4.79 8.75 13.59
CA THR A 2 3.59 8.09 14.11
C THR A 2 2.41 9.05 13.98
N CYS A 3 1.46 8.72 13.11
CA CYS A 3 0.15 9.34 13.22
C CYS A 3 -0.45 8.93 14.55
N ALA A 4 -0.53 9.87 15.48
CA ALA A 4 -1.21 9.62 16.74
C ALA A 4 -2.70 9.41 16.47
N LEU A 5 -3.16 8.18 16.57
CA LEU A 5 -4.58 7.88 16.53
C LEU A 5 -5.23 8.39 17.80
N PRO A 6 -6.45 8.96 17.74
CA PRO A 6 -7.16 9.32 18.95
C PRO A 6 -7.28 8.11 19.88
N ILE A 7 -7.11 8.33 21.18
CA ILE A 7 -7.18 7.25 22.18
C ILE A 7 -8.50 6.48 22.08
N SER A 8 -9.58 7.15 21.68
CA SER A 8 -10.88 6.52 21.49
C SER A 8 -10.92 5.45 20.37
N LEU A 9 -9.96 5.48 19.45
CA LEU A 9 -9.86 4.51 18.35
C LEU A 9 -8.85 3.40 18.62
N ASP A 10 -7.94 3.57 19.58
CA ASP A 10 -6.88 2.60 19.86
C ASP A 10 -7.43 1.25 20.33
N ALA A 11 -8.38 1.24 21.26
CA ALA A 11 -8.95 0.01 21.80
C ALA A 11 -9.74 -0.80 20.74
N PRO A 12 -10.64 -0.18 19.93
CA PRO A 12 -11.31 -0.89 18.85
C PRO A 12 -10.35 -1.44 17.80
N LEU A 13 -9.31 -0.69 17.45
CA LEU A 13 -8.30 -1.13 16.48
C LEU A 13 -7.46 -2.27 17.01
N ALA A 14 -7.04 -2.20 18.28
CA ALA A 14 -6.30 -3.28 18.93
C ALA A 14 -7.11 -4.57 18.95
N ARG A 15 -8.39 -4.48 19.25
CA ARG A 15 -9.29 -5.63 19.25
C ARG A 15 -9.44 -6.23 17.86
N ARG A 16 -9.59 -5.41 16.85
CA ARG A 16 -9.67 -5.87 15.46
C ARG A 16 -8.39 -6.58 15.04
N ARG A 17 -7.23 -6.06 15.46
CA ARG A 17 -5.94 -6.70 15.22
C ARG A 17 -5.85 -8.08 15.86
N GLU A 18 -6.28 -8.17 17.11
CA GLU A 18 -6.26 -9.45 17.85
C GLU A 18 -7.16 -10.48 17.17
N LEU A 19 -8.36 -10.08 16.77
CA LEU A 19 -9.30 -10.96 16.08
C LEU A 19 -8.74 -11.43 14.76
N ALA A 20 -8.13 -10.54 14.00
CA ALA A 20 -7.50 -10.88 12.72
C ALA A 20 -6.31 -11.83 12.94
N ALA A 21 -5.48 -11.56 13.94
CA ALA A 21 -4.32 -12.39 14.26
C ALA A 21 -4.74 -13.81 14.68
N ALA A 22 -5.85 -13.95 15.40
CA ALA A 22 -6.40 -15.24 15.79
C ALA A 22 -6.78 -16.09 14.57
N GLU A 23 -7.14 -15.47 13.47
CA GLU A 23 -7.45 -16.14 12.20
C GLU A 23 -6.23 -16.27 11.27
N GLY A 24 -5.06 -15.85 11.72
CA GLY A 24 -3.86 -15.84 10.90
C GLY A 24 -3.84 -14.71 9.86
N HIS A 25 -4.63 -13.68 10.08
CA HIS A 25 -4.75 -12.54 9.17
C HIS A 25 -4.04 -11.31 9.72
N VAL A 26 -3.73 -10.38 8.84
CA VAL A 26 -3.22 -9.05 9.20
C VAL A 26 -4.17 -7.99 8.70
N LEU A 27 -4.25 -6.87 9.43
CA LEU A 27 -5.02 -5.72 9.01
C LEU A 27 -4.17 -4.82 8.12
N ARG A 28 -4.78 -4.35 7.03
CA ARG A 28 -4.17 -3.37 6.13
C ARG A 28 -5.20 -2.32 5.75
N TYR A 29 -4.74 -1.11 5.61
CA TYR A 29 -5.56 -0.03 5.07
C TYR A 29 -5.44 -0.07 3.55
N ALA A 30 -6.56 -0.37 2.88
CA ALA A 30 -6.56 -0.63 1.45
C ALA A 30 -7.62 0.19 0.73
N ALA A 31 -7.30 0.58 -0.49
CA ALA A 31 -8.25 1.16 -1.42
C ALA A 31 -8.54 0.14 -2.52
N GLU A 32 -9.80 0.04 -2.91
CA GLU A 32 -10.23 -0.84 -3.98
C GLU A 32 -11.08 -0.06 -4.98
N LEU A 33 -10.71 -0.15 -6.24
CA LEU A 33 -11.52 0.36 -7.34
C LEU A 33 -12.11 -0.82 -8.08
N ARG A 34 -13.44 -0.92 -8.06
CA ARG A 34 -14.16 -1.99 -8.74
C ARG A 34 -15.39 -1.41 -9.43
N GLU A 35 -15.50 -1.66 -10.74
CA GLU A 35 -16.64 -1.20 -11.54
C GLU A 35 -16.92 0.30 -11.38
N GLY A 36 -15.86 1.11 -11.36
CA GLY A 36 -15.97 2.56 -11.20
C GLY A 36 -16.25 3.03 -9.78
N ARG A 37 -16.33 2.13 -8.82
CA ARG A 37 -16.57 2.47 -7.41
C ARG A 37 -15.30 2.34 -6.60
N LEU A 38 -14.96 3.39 -5.88
CA LEU A 38 -13.81 3.42 -4.98
C LEU A 38 -14.26 3.22 -3.54
N THR A 39 -13.63 2.27 -2.85
CA THR A 39 -13.80 2.06 -1.42
C THR A 39 -12.46 2.08 -0.73
N VAL A 40 -12.41 2.67 0.47
CA VAL A 40 -11.17 2.78 1.26
C VAL A 40 -11.49 2.38 2.70
N GLY A 41 -10.66 1.55 3.28
CA GLY A 41 -10.86 1.15 4.67
C GLY A 41 -9.90 0.07 5.13
N LEU A 42 -10.03 -0.28 6.40
CA LEU A 42 -9.28 -1.39 6.99
C LEU A 42 -9.90 -2.72 6.56
N ARG A 43 -9.04 -3.63 6.12
CA ARG A 43 -9.44 -4.98 5.74
C ARG A 43 -8.43 -5.98 6.28
N SER A 44 -8.88 -7.21 6.52
CA SER A 44 -7.99 -8.30 6.95
C SER A 44 -7.61 -9.16 5.75
N TYR A 45 -6.34 -9.55 5.70
CA TYR A 45 -5.80 -10.38 4.63
C TYR A 45 -5.05 -11.56 5.21
N GLY A 46 -5.22 -12.73 4.61
CA GLY A 46 -4.48 -13.93 4.97
C GLY A 46 -3.00 -13.82 4.59
N SER A 47 -2.18 -14.68 5.18
CA SER A 47 -0.73 -14.63 5.00
C SER A 47 -0.25 -14.84 3.55
N ASP A 48 -1.08 -15.48 2.73
CA ASP A 48 -0.78 -15.72 1.31
C ASP A 48 -1.20 -14.55 0.39
N HIS A 49 -1.88 -13.54 0.93
CA HIS A 49 -2.29 -12.39 0.14
C HIS A 49 -1.11 -11.43 -0.04
N PRO A 50 -0.94 -10.82 -1.24
CA PRO A 50 0.15 -9.86 -1.47
C PRO A 50 0.19 -8.70 -0.50
N PHE A 51 -0.97 -8.22 -0.05
CA PHE A 51 -1.04 -7.10 0.89
C PHE A 51 -0.54 -7.47 2.28
N ALA A 52 -0.66 -8.74 2.66
CA ALA A 52 -0.13 -9.22 3.94
C ALA A 52 1.40 -9.23 3.95
N ALA A 53 2.03 -9.42 2.80
CA ALA A 53 3.48 -9.48 2.67
C ALA A 53 4.14 -8.10 2.67
N ALA A 54 3.37 -7.02 2.51
CA ALA A 54 3.92 -5.67 2.49
C ALA A 54 4.56 -5.31 3.83
N ARG A 55 5.76 -4.73 3.79
CA ARG A 55 6.54 -4.38 4.98
C ARG A 55 7.09 -2.96 4.88
N GLY A 56 7.24 -2.32 6.05
CA GLY A 56 7.85 -1.00 6.14
C GLY A 56 7.11 0.02 5.31
N THR A 57 7.81 0.65 4.38
CA THR A 57 7.25 1.68 3.50
C THR A 57 6.76 1.14 2.15
N ASP A 58 6.61 -0.18 2.03
CA ASP A 58 6.17 -0.77 0.78
C ASP A 58 4.75 -0.34 0.41
N ASN A 59 4.60 0.02 -0.85
CA ASN A 59 3.30 0.11 -1.50
C ASN A 59 3.08 -1.15 -2.32
N VAL A 60 1.87 -1.66 -2.28
CA VAL A 60 1.47 -2.82 -3.07
C VAL A 60 0.21 -2.45 -3.85
N VAL A 61 0.26 -2.64 -5.16
CA VAL A 61 -0.91 -2.44 -6.02
C VAL A 61 -1.18 -3.74 -6.76
N ARG A 62 -2.42 -4.18 -6.70
CA ARG A 62 -2.86 -5.38 -7.40
C ARG A 62 -3.85 -5.00 -8.49
N PHE A 63 -3.57 -5.44 -9.71
CA PHE A 63 -4.42 -5.22 -10.86
C PHE A 63 -5.06 -6.53 -11.28
N THR A 64 -6.39 -6.58 -11.28
CA THR A 64 -7.15 -7.67 -11.87
C THR A 64 -7.78 -7.15 -13.15
N THR A 65 -7.33 -7.68 -14.27
CA THR A 65 -7.79 -7.25 -15.59
C THR A 65 -8.20 -8.49 -16.39
N GLU A 66 -8.70 -8.28 -17.57
CA GLU A 66 -9.01 -9.40 -18.48
C GLU A 66 -7.78 -10.27 -18.75
N ARG A 67 -6.61 -9.64 -18.92
CA ARG A 67 -5.36 -10.34 -19.14
C ARG A 67 -4.82 -11.02 -17.87
N TYR A 68 -5.01 -10.38 -16.72
CA TYR A 68 -4.51 -10.84 -15.43
C TYR A 68 -5.67 -11.21 -14.50
N ARG A 69 -6.56 -12.09 -14.97
CA ARG A 69 -7.73 -12.50 -14.22
C ARG A 69 -7.43 -13.60 -13.22
N GLU A 70 -6.80 -14.67 -13.67
CA GLU A 70 -6.47 -15.83 -12.83
C GLU A 70 -5.28 -15.53 -11.92
N ARG A 71 -4.30 -14.79 -12.45
CA ARG A 71 -3.13 -14.33 -11.71
C ARG A 71 -3.06 -12.81 -11.80
N PRO A 72 -3.56 -12.10 -10.80
CA PRO A 72 -3.48 -10.65 -10.79
C PRO A 72 -2.05 -10.13 -10.90
N LEU A 73 -1.88 -9.02 -11.59
CA LEU A 73 -0.58 -8.34 -11.65
C LEU A 73 -0.34 -7.61 -10.34
N VAL A 74 0.77 -7.89 -9.69
CA VAL A 74 1.14 -7.25 -8.43
C VAL A 74 2.40 -6.41 -8.65
N VAL A 75 2.33 -5.15 -8.27
CA VAL A 75 3.47 -4.24 -8.27
C VAL A 75 3.75 -3.84 -6.82
N GLN A 76 4.96 -4.08 -6.37
CA GLN A 76 5.36 -3.84 -5.00
C GLN A 76 6.72 -3.16 -4.95
N GLY A 77 6.85 -2.21 -4.07
CA GLY A 77 8.11 -1.54 -3.84
C GLY A 77 8.00 -0.46 -2.78
N PRO A 78 9.15 0.09 -2.35
CA PRO A 78 9.15 1.17 -1.37
C PRO A 78 8.46 2.40 -1.93
N GLY A 79 7.46 2.90 -1.23
CA GLY A 79 6.67 4.07 -1.63
C GLY A 79 7.05 5.34 -0.88
N ALA A 80 7.86 5.22 0.17
CA ALA A 80 8.28 6.35 0.99
C ALA A 80 9.68 6.09 1.54
N GLY A 81 10.31 7.12 2.07
CA GLY A 81 11.62 7.05 2.65
C GLY A 81 12.60 8.00 1.95
N PRO A 82 13.75 8.31 2.61
CA PRO A 82 14.66 9.32 2.07
C PRO A 82 15.31 8.91 0.75
N GLU A 83 15.68 7.66 0.59
CA GLU A 83 16.38 7.20 -0.62
C GLU A 83 15.46 7.21 -1.85
N VAL A 84 14.27 6.62 -1.74
CA VAL A 84 13.35 6.57 -2.89
C VAL A 84 12.83 7.96 -3.24
N THR A 85 12.63 8.82 -2.26
CA THR A 85 12.20 10.20 -2.49
C THR A 85 13.30 11.00 -3.15
N ALA A 86 14.53 10.90 -2.65
CA ALA A 86 15.68 11.58 -3.23
C ALA A 86 15.95 11.12 -4.67
N ALA A 87 15.84 9.83 -4.93
CA ALA A 87 16.01 9.28 -6.28
C ALA A 87 14.94 9.84 -7.25
N GLY A 88 13.69 9.95 -6.79
CA GLY A 88 12.61 10.52 -7.59
C GLY A 88 12.84 12.00 -7.92
N VAL A 89 13.24 12.80 -6.93
CA VAL A 89 13.57 14.23 -7.14
C VAL A 89 14.75 14.36 -8.09
N PHE A 90 15.80 13.59 -7.90
CA PHE A 90 16.99 13.61 -8.76
C PHE A 90 16.64 13.25 -10.20
N ALA A 91 15.84 12.20 -10.40
CA ALA A 91 15.41 11.79 -11.74
C ALA A 91 14.63 12.92 -12.45
N GLN A 92 13.77 13.62 -11.73
CA GLN A 92 13.02 14.75 -12.29
C GLN A 92 13.93 15.92 -12.63
N LEU A 93 14.92 16.22 -11.81
CA LEU A 93 15.90 17.26 -12.09
C LEU A 93 16.73 16.95 -13.34
N VAL A 94 17.16 15.70 -13.49
CA VAL A 94 17.90 15.27 -14.69
C VAL A 94 17.02 15.39 -15.94
N ALA A 95 15.77 14.98 -15.87
CA ALA A 95 14.83 15.06 -16.98
C ALA A 95 14.60 16.54 -17.39
N LEU A 96 14.43 17.42 -16.39
CA LEU A 96 14.26 18.85 -16.65
C LEU A 96 15.50 19.45 -17.29
N ALA A 97 16.69 19.14 -16.76
CA ALA A 97 17.94 19.65 -17.32
C ALA A 97 18.11 19.23 -18.78
N ARG A 98 17.81 17.99 -19.11
CA ARG A 98 17.85 17.51 -20.50
C ARG A 98 16.85 18.22 -21.41
N ALA A 99 15.66 18.50 -20.89
CA ALA A 99 14.63 19.22 -21.64
C ALA A 99 15.03 20.68 -21.93
N LEU A 100 15.71 21.33 -20.97
CA LEU A 100 16.17 22.74 -21.14
C LEU A 100 17.38 22.86 -22.04
N ASP A 101 18.14 21.80 -22.23
CA ASP A 101 19.38 21.77 -23.00
C ASP A 101 19.13 21.51 -24.49
N ARG A 102 17.92 21.47 -24.91
CA ARG A 102 17.52 21.30 -26.32
C ARG A 102 17.44 22.59 -27.05
#